data_963a93774ee7f7005626e2d3c003477e
#
_entry.id   963a93774ee7f7005626e2d3c003477e
#
_cell.length_a   1.000
_cell.length_b   1.000
_cell.length_c   1.000
_cell.angle_alpha   90.00
_cell.angle_beta   90.00
_cell.angle_gamma   90.00
#
_symmetry.space_group_name_H-M   'P 1'
#
loop_
_entity.id
_entity.type
_entity.pdbx_description
1 polymer ?
#
loop_
_entity_poly.entity_id
_entity_poly.type
_entity_poly.pdbx_seq_one_letter_code
_entity_poly.pdbx_strand_id
1 'polypeptide(L)'
;MQHLVGNLHSRFTNFLTTDGEKAARKRDAEFEESVSVAAVPALKRAWEAVWRILFDLLDALQPADLLRTMIIRGKTHTVLATLQRQVVHYASHIGQLVQLAKIIQGNELKSLGIPRGQSQKFNQQMGRAGSK
;
A
#
# COMPACT_ATOMS: atom_id res chain seq x y z
N MET A 1 -8.39 2.81 5.97
CA MET A 1 -8.32 1.61 5.11
C MET A 1 -9.17 1.73 3.84
N GLN A 2 -10.44 2.18 3.88
CA GLN A 2 -11.31 2.32 2.70
C GLN A 2 -10.63 3.05 1.55
N HIS A 3 -10.01 4.21 1.82
CA HIS A 3 -9.27 4.97 0.82
C HIS A 3 -8.15 4.17 0.13
N LEU A 4 -7.39 3.37 0.87
CA LEU A 4 -6.34 2.54 0.29
C LEU A 4 -6.91 1.40 -0.56
N VAL A 5 -8.02 0.80 -0.12
CA VAL A 5 -8.74 -0.23 -0.90
C VAL A 5 -9.25 0.35 -2.21
N GLY A 6 -9.95 1.49 -2.17
CA GLY A 6 -10.47 2.16 -3.36
C GLY A 6 -9.36 2.62 -4.31
N ASN A 7 -8.26 3.12 -3.75
CA ASN A 7 -7.09 3.53 -4.53
C ASN A 7 -6.44 2.36 -5.26
N LEU A 8 -6.13 1.25 -4.56
CA LEU A 8 -5.55 0.04 -5.15
C LEU A 8 -6.42 -0.52 -6.26
N HIS A 9 -7.70 -0.72 -5.95
CA HIS A 9 -8.65 -1.25 -6.92
C HIS A 9 -8.72 -0.38 -8.18
N SER A 10 -8.92 0.93 -8.01
CA SER A 10 -9.00 1.87 -9.13
C SER A 10 -7.71 1.89 -9.94
N ARG A 11 -6.56 1.97 -9.27
CA ARG A 11 -5.26 2.15 -9.91
C ARG A 11 -4.78 0.92 -10.68
N PHE A 12 -4.92 -0.25 -10.10
CA PHE A 12 -4.26 -1.46 -10.59
C PHE A 12 -5.17 -2.44 -11.34
N THR A 13 -6.51 -2.25 -11.30
CA THR A 13 -7.40 -3.01 -12.18
C THR A 13 -7.24 -2.54 -13.62
N ASN A 14 -6.96 -3.46 -14.54
CA ASN A 14 -6.70 -3.17 -15.95
C ASN A 14 -5.64 -2.07 -16.15
N PHE A 15 -4.54 -2.20 -15.41
CA PHE A 15 -3.51 -1.18 -15.18
C PHE A 15 -2.96 -0.53 -16.45
N LEU A 16 -2.65 -1.31 -17.48
CA LEU A 16 -2.04 -0.83 -18.72
C LEU A 16 -3.04 -0.41 -19.80
N THR A 17 -4.34 -0.64 -19.58
CA THR A 17 -5.34 -0.50 -20.62
C THR A 17 -6.43 0.53 -20.32
N THR A 18 -6.53 0.97 -19.06
CA THR A 18 -7.55 1.94 -18.64
C THR A 18 -6.93 3.03 -17.76
N ASP A 19 -7.64 4.16 -17.61
CA ASP A 19 -7.22 5.20 -16.66
C ASP A 19 -7.17 4.63 -15.23
N GLY A 20 -6.07 4.90 -14.52
CA GLY A 20 -5.87 4.51 -13.13
C GLY A 20 -6.76 5.24 -12.12
N GLU A 21 -7.56 6.21 -12.56
CA GLU A 21 -8.66 6.77 -11.79
C GLU A 21 -9.98 6.40 -12.48
N LYS A 22 -10.62 5.34 -11.99
CA LYS A 22 -11.87 4.85 -12.58
C LYS A 22 -13.01 5.82 -12.32
N ALA A 23 -13.81 6.12 -13.35
CA ALA A 23 -14.94 7.03 -13.25
C ALA A 23 -15.98 6.61 -12.20
N ALA A 24 -16.13 5.32 -11.95
CA ALA A 24 -17.04 4.79 -10.92
C ALA A 24 -16.53 4.96 -9.48
N ARG A 25 -15.27 5.38 -9.29
CA ARG A 25 -14.68 5.56 -7.94
C ARG A 25 -15.27 6.78 -7.26
N LYS A 26 -15.87 6.58 -6.11
CA LYS A 26 -16.38 7.66 -5.25
C LYS A 26 -15.34 8.00 -4.17
N ARG A 27 -14.24 8.67 -4.59
CA ARG A 27 -13.09 8.92 -3.71
C ARG A 27 -13.45 9.64 -2.43
N ASP A 28 -14.31 10.63 -2.49
CA ASP A 28 -14.63 11.47 -1.31
C ASP A 28 -15.43 10.67 -0.27
N ALA A 29 -16.32 9.78 -0.70
CA ALA A 29 -17.02 8.87 0.21
C ALA A 29 -16.07 7.93 0.99
N GLU A 30 -14.88 7.64 0.46
CA GLU A 30 -13.87 6.83 1.17
C GLU A 30 -13.38 7.49 2.47
N PHE A 31 -13.62 8.78 2.67
CA PHE A 31 -13.24 9.56 3.84
C PHE A 31 -14.43 9.98 4.72
N GLU A 32 -15.62 10.01 4.17
CA GLU A 32 -16.83 10.51 4.85
C GLU A 32 -17.55 9.40 5.61
N GLU A 33 -17.52 8.17 5.09
CA GLU A 33 -18.23 7.04 5.68
C GLU A 33 -17.47 6.47 6.89
N SER A 34 -18.12 6.47 8.04
CA SER A 34 -17.64 5.71 9.20
C SER A 34 -17.87 4.22 8.99
N VAL A 35 -16.82 3.42 9.15
CA VAL A 35 -16.94 1.97 9.08
C VAL A 35 -17.53 1.45 10.40
N SER A 36 -18.73 0.88 10.37
CA SER A 36 -19.28 0.18 11.53
C SER A 36 -18.40 -1.04 11.87
N VAL A 37 -18.39 -1.44 13.13
CA VAL A 37 -17.67 -2.65 13.58
C VAL A 37 -18.12 -3.88 12.79
N ALA A 38 -19.39 -3.99 12.46
CA ALA A 38 -19.94 -5.08 11.65
C ALA A 38 -19.37 -5.12 10.21
N ALA A 39 -18.93 -3.99 9.66
CA ALA A 39 -18.35 -3.91 8.32
C ALA A 39 -16.84 -4.23 8.26
N VAL A 40 -16.14 -4.32 9.40
CA VAL A 40 -14.70 -4.59 9.45
C VAL A 40 -14.30 -5.90 8.74
N PRO A 41 -15.01 -7.03 8.88
CA PRO A 41 -14.64 -8.25 8.14
C PRO A 41 -14.73 -8.09 6.63
N ALA A 42 -15.73 -7.36 6.13
CA ALA A 42 -15.86 -7.08 4.71
C ALA A 42 -14.71 -6.19 4.19
N LEU A 43 -14.34 -5.17 4.97
CA LEU A 43 -13.21 -4.30 4.65
C LEU A 43 -11.87 -5.05 4.62
N LYS A 44 -11.67 -6.00 5.54
CA LYS A 44 -10.47 -6.87 5.53
C LYS A 44 -10.42 -7.73 4.28
N ARG A 45 -11.53 -8.37 3.90
CA ARG A 45 -11.58 -9.15 2.64
C ARG A 45 -11.30 -8.29 1.42
N ALA A 46 -11.89 -7.10 1.36
CA ALA A 46 -11.62 -6.16 0.27
C ALA A 46 -10.15 -5.72 0.23
N TRP A 47 -9.54 -5.49 1.39
CA TRP A 47 -8.11 -5.20 1.52
C TRP A 47 -7.24 -6.33 0.95
N GLU A 48 -7.49 -7.56 1.31
CA GLU A 48 -6.75 -8.72 0.81
C GLU A 48 -6.93 -8.89 -0.71
N ALA A 49 -8.14 -8.70 -1.21
CA ALA A 49 -8.44 -8.80 -2.63
C ALA A 49 -7.68 -7.77 -3.48
N VAL A 50 -7.61 -6.52 -3.03
CA VAL A 50 -6.91 -5.47 -3.81
C VAL A 50 -5.39 -5.61 -3.77
N TRP A 51 -4.82 -6.13 -2.68
CA TRP A 51 -3.41 -6.48 -2.64
C TRP A 51 -3.07 -7.61 -3.61
N ARG A 52 -3.97 -8.58 -3.75
CA ARG A 52 -3.80 -9.65 -4.74
C ARG A 52 -3.74 -9.09 -6.17
N ILE A 53 -4.64 -8.14 -6.52
CA ILE A 53 -4.59 -7.45 -7.81
C ILE A 53 -3.21 -6.80 -8.06
N LEU A 54 -2.65 -6.13 -7.05
CA LEU A 54 -1.32 -5.52 -7.19
C LEU A 54 -0.22 -6.57 -7.35
N PHE A 55 -0.21 -7.63 -6.55
CA PHE A 55 0.83 -8.65 -6.61
C PHE A 55 0.76 -9.44 -7.92
N ASP A 56 -0.43 -9.84 -8.37
CA ASP A 56 -0.62 -10.51 -9.66
C ASP A 56 -0.11 -9.62 -10.82
N LEU A 57 -0.34 -8.31 -10.75
CA LEU A 57 0.23 -7.38 -11.70
C LEU A 57 1.76 -7.34 -11.65
N LEU A 58 2.35 -7.23 -10.46
CA LEU A 58 3.81 -7.16 -10.29
C LEU A 58 4.49 -8.42 -10.81
N ASP A 59 3.88 -9.60 -10.58
CA ASP A 59 4.39 -10.88 -11.06
C ASP A 59 4.31 -11.00 -12.59
N ALA A 60 3.34 -10.32 -13.22
CA ALA A 60 3.17 -10.34 -14.67
C ALA A 60 4.06 -9.32 -15.42
N LEU A 61 4.51 -8.24 -14.75
CA LEU A 61 5.31 -7.20 -15.36
C LEU A 61 6.72 -7.69 -15.74
N GLN A 62 7.15 -7.35 -16.94
CA GLN A 62 8.51 -7.57 -17.41
C GLN A 62 9.34 -6.28 -17.23
N PRO A 63 10.68 -6.36 -17.16
CA PRO A 63 11.53 -5.17 -17.05
C PRO A 63 11.27 -4.12 -18.12
N ALA A 64 10.95 -4.54 -19.35
CA ALA A 64 10.62 -3.64 -20.46
C ALA A 64 9.31 -2.88 -20.24
N ASP A 65 8.38 -3.41 -19.43
CA ASP A 65 7.10 -2.76 -19.16
C ASP A 65 7.26 -1.53 -18.25
N LEU A 66 8.36 -1.42 -17.50
CA LEU A 66 8.58 -0.31 -16.57
C LEU A 66 8.62 1.06 -17.28
N LEU A 67 9.02 1.09 -18.53
CA LEU A 67 9.07 2.30 -19.36
C LEU A 67 7.80 2.53 -20.17
N ARG A 68 6.88 1.58 -20.23
CA ARG A 68 5.57 1.76 -20.86
C ARG A 68 4.79 2.86 -20.15
N THR A 69 3.85 3.45 -20.86
CA THR A 69 3.01 4.51 -20.34
C THR A 69 1.63 3.99 -19.96
N MET A 70 1.07 4.59 -18.93
CA MET A 70 -0.30 4.44 -18.50
C MET A 70 -0.92 5.81 -18.18
N ILE A 71 -2.22 5.87 -18.03
CA ILE A 71 -2.95 7.12 -17.78
C ILE A 71 -3.47 7.15 -16.36
N ILE A 72 -3.34 8.29 -15.69
CA ILE A 72 -3.96 8.59 -14.40
C ILE A 72 -4.60 9.97 -14.48
N ARG A 73 -5.91 10.05 -14.36
CA ARG A 73 -6.68 11.31 -14.48
C ARG A 73 -6.37 12.05 -15.77
N GLY A 74 -6.32 11.32 -16.89
CA GLY A 74 -6.01 11.86 -18.20
C GLY A 74 -4.54 12.27 -18.41
N LYS A 75 -3.64 12.05 -17.43
CA LYS A 75 -2.21 12.37 -17.54
C LYS A 75 -1.38 11.11 -17.74
N THR A 76 -0.42 11.18 -18.63
CA THR A 76 0.51 10.08 -18.93
C THR A 76 1.58 9.96 -17.86
N HIS A 77 1.83 8.74 -17.41
CA HIS A 77 2.89 8.38 -16.48
C HIS A 77 3.58 7.12 -16.98
N THR A 78 4.86 6.92 -16.66
CA THR A 78 5.48 5.61 -16.83
C THR A 78 4.97 4.64 -15.76
N VAL A 79 5.00 3.34 -16.06
CA VAL A 79 4.72 2.28 -15.09
C VAL A 79 5.60 2.44 -13.86
N LEU A 80 6.92 2.64 -14.06
CA LEU A 80 7.87 2.85 -12.96
C LEU A 80 7.47 4.04 -12.07
N ALA A 81 7.19 5.20 -12.66
CA ALA A 81 6.79 6.39 -11.91
C ALA A 81 5.49 6.16 -11.13
N THR A 82 4.55 5.39 -11.70
CA THR A 82 3.29 5.04 -11.04
C THR A 82 3.52 4.12 -9.84
N LEU A 83 4.39 3.12 -9.97
CA LEU A 83 4.74 2.23 -8.87
C LEU A 83 5.47 2.99 -7.75
N GLN A 84 6.45 3.85 -8.09
CA GLN A 84 7.14 4.70 -7.10
C GLN A 84 6.16 5.62 -6.36
N ARG A 85 5.26 6.27 -7.09
CA ARG A 85 4.19 7.09 -6.48
C ARG A 85 3.34 6.28 -5.51
N GLN A 86 3.05 5.03 -5.83
CA GLN A 86 2.25 4.16 -4.97
C GLN A 86 2.99 3.80 -3.68
N VAL A 87 4.29 3.52 -3.75
CA VAL A 87 5.14 3.29 -2.57
C VAL A 87 5.11 4.50 -1.63
N VAL A 88 5.30 5.71 -2.17
CA VAL A 88 5.26 6.95 -1.37
C VAL A 88 3.88 7.17 -0.73
N HIS A 89 2.81 6.94 -1.50
CA HIS A 89 1.43 7.06 -1.01
C HIS A 89 1.16 6.11 0.17
N TYR A 90 1.59 4.85 0.04
CA TYR A 90 1.40 3.87 1.12
C TYR A 90 2.28 4.16 2.32
N ALA A 91 3.54 4.54 2.13
CA ALA A 91 4.41 4.89 3.22
C ALA A 91 3.82 6.01 4.09
N SER A 92 3.20 7.03 3.45
CA SER A 92 2.49 8.10 4.15
C SER A 92 1.34 7.57 5.01
N HIS A 93 0.46 6.73 4.45
CA HIS A 93 -0.68 6.18 5.19
C HIS A 93 -0.27 5.16 6.26
N ILE A 94 0.75 4.35 6.00
CA ILE A 94 1.30 3.43 7.00
C ILE A 94 1.85 4.21 8.18
N GLY A 95 2.56 5.32 7.94
CA GLY A 95 3.04 6.21 9.01
C GLY A 95 1.89 6.75 9.88
N GLN A 96 0.79 7.18 9.26
CA GLN A 96 -0.42 7.63 9.97
C GLN A 96 -1.05 6.51 10.80
N LEU A 97 -1.19 5.31 10.24
CA LEU A 97 -1.74 4.13 10.94
C LEU A 97 -0.86 3.72 12.12
N VAL A 98 0.45 3.71 11.95
CA VAL A 98 1.42 3.40 13.02
C VAL A 98 1.32 4.45 14.13
N GLN A 99 1.19 5.73 13.78
CA GLN A 99 1.03 6.80 14.77
C GLN A 99 -0.27 6.64 15.58
N LEU A 100 -1.38 6.35 14.90
CA LEU A 100 -2.65 6.08 15.59
C LEU A 100 -2.56 4.84 16.48
N ALA A 101 -1.95 3.77 16.00
CA ALA A 101 -1.76 2.56 16.78
C ALA A 101 -0.91 2.83 18.05
N LYS A 102 0.14 3.66 17.95
CA LYS A 102 0.93 4.07 19.11
C LYS A 102 0.13 4.88 20.12
N ILE A 103 -0.75 5.76 19.66
CA ILE A 103 -1.61 6.54 20.55
C ILE A 103 -2.59 5.62 21.30
N ILE A 104 -3.15 4.62 20.61
CA ILE A 104 -4.14 3.71 21.19
C ILE A 104 -3.51 2.65 22.09
N GLN A 105 -2.42 2.02 21.67
CA GLN A 105 -1.80 0.87 22.35
C GLN A 105 -0.60 1.26 23.24
N GLY A 106 -0.06 2.47 23.07
CA GLY A 106 1.09 2.91 23.84
C GLY A 106 2.29 1.97 23.70
N ASN A 107 2.83 1.55 24.82
CA ASN A 107 4.01 0.68 24.88
C ASN A 107 3.75 -0.79 24.49
N GLU A 108 2.51 -1.19 24.36
CA GLU A 108 2.14 -2.56 23.95
C GLU A 108 2.32 -2.79 22.44
N LEU A 109 2.35 -1.71 21.65
CA LEU A 109 2.57 -1.81 20.21
C LEU A 109 3.98 -2.31 19.90
N LYS A 110 4.07 -3.47 19.27
CA LYS A 110 5.34 -3.97 18.75
C LYS A 110 5.84 -3.06 17.63
N SER A 111 7.10 -2.64 17.71
CA SER A 111 7.72 -1.83 16.64
C SER A 111 7.73 -2.61 15.32
N LEU A 112 7.39 -1.92 14.22
CA LEU A 112 7.53 -2.46 12.85
C LEU A 112 8.97 -2.41 12.34
N GLY A 113 9.84 -1.67 13.02
CA GLY A 113 11.27 -1.58 12.73
C GLY A 113 12.09 -2.02 13.94
N ILE A 114 13.34 -1.58 14.01
CA ILE A 114 14.23 -1.89 15.14
C ILE A 114 13.74 -1.11 16.36
N PRO A 115 13.39 -1.76 17.48
CA PRO A 115 12.99 -1.07 18.70
C PRO A 115 14.10 -0.17 19.24
N ARG A 116 13.73 0.88 19.94
CA ARG A 116 14.68 1.81 20.59
C ARG A 116 15.65 1.02 21.48
N GLY A 117 16.95 1.27 21.32
CA GLY A 117 18.01 0.62 22.10
C GLY A 117 18.39 -0.79 21.61
N GLN A 118 17.77 -1.32 20.54
CA GLN A 118 18.02 -2.67 20.02
C GLN A 118 18.93 -2.70 18.77
N SER A 119 19.44 -1.56 18.32
CA SER A 119 20.21 -1.47 17.05
C SER A 119 21.45 -2.37 17.06
N GLN A 120 22.22 -2.39 18.16
CA GLN A 120 23.42 -3.23 18.25
C GLN A 120 23.08 -4.72 18.18
N LYS A 121 22.06 -5.15 18.93
CA LYS A 121 21.58 -6.54 18.91
C LYS A 121 21.09 -6.94 17.52
N PHE A 122 20.35 -6.07 16.85
CA PHE A 122 19.88 -6.30 15.49
C PHE A 122 21.06 -6.44 14.51
N ASN A 123 22.05 -5.54 14.55
CA ASN A 123 23.23 -5.60 13.68
C ASN A 123 24.03 -6.89 13.89
N GLN A 124 24.20 -7.34 15.14
CA GLN A 124 24.87 -8.61 15.44
C GLN A 124 24.13 -9.81 14.86
N GLN A 125 22.79 -9.79 14.86
CA GLN A 125 21.97 -10.84 14.26
C GLN A 125 22.10 -10.86 12.74
N MET A 126 22.11 -9.69 12.10
CA MET A 126 22.27 -9.54 10.65
C MET A 126 23.68 -9.93 10.20
N GLY A 127 24.73 -9.55 10.93
CA GLY A 127 26.11 -9.94 10.64
C GLY A 127 26.34 -11.45 10.73
N ARG A 128 25.64 -12.15 11.60
CA ARG A 128 25.67 -13.64 11.66
C ARG A 128 24.96 -14.31 10.49
N ALA A 129 23.95 -13.68 9.90
CA ALA A 129 23.23 -14.23 8.75
C ALA A 129 24.01 -14.12 7.42
N GLY A 130 24.96 -13.17 7.34
CA GLY A 130 25.83 -12.99 6.16
C GLY A 130 27.11 -13.83 6.15
N SER A 131 27.35 -14.64 7.19
CA SER A 131 28.57 -15.44 7.37
C SER A 131 28.38 -16.94 7.12
N LYS A 132 27.44 -17.30 6.25
CA LYS A 132 27.22 -18.70 5.82
C LYS A 132 27.43 -18.84 4.32
#